data_cc8062f6d6b97b618c045659240e5028
#
_entry.id   cc8062f6d6b97b618c045659240e5028
#
_cell.length_a   1.000
_cell.length_b   1.000
_cell.length_c   1.000
_cell.angle_alpha   90.00
_cell.angle_beta   90.00
_cell.angle_gamma   90.00
#
_symmetry.space_group_name_H-M   'P 1'
#
loop_
_entity.id
_entity.type
_entity.pdbx_description
1 polymer ?
#
loop_
_entity_poly.entity_id
_entity_poly.type
_entity_poly.pdbx_seq_one_letter_code
_entity_poly.pdbx_strand_id
1 'polypeptide(L)'
;GMTKLKLVHFPENMVSLKYIGDKCFNNNFELVTIENLPNTIEYIGDSSFSNASKLVIQELPKNLKYIGSMAFVNCYNLFATVLPHGLTYILPGVFTYCRGL
;
A
#
# COMPACT_ATOMS: atom_id res chain seq x y z
N GLY A 1 7.74 -12.41 1.46
CA GLY A 1 7.41 -11.50 2.54
C GLY A 1 7.49 -12.14 3.91
N MET A 2 7.44 -11.32 4.91
CA MET A 2 7.50 -11.74 6.32
C MET A 2 6.07 -11.86 6.86
N THR A 3 5.57 -13.07 7.04
CA THR A 3 4.16 -13.30 7.38
C THR A 3 3.76 -12.86 8.79
N LYS A 4 4.72 -12.57 9.66
CA LYS A 4 4.45 -12.16 11.06
C LYS A 4 4.74 -10.69 11.33
N LEU A 5 5.03 -9.91 10.31
CA LEU A 5 5.31 -8.49 10.46
C LEU A 5 4.01 -7.74 10.85
N LYS A 6 4.04 -6.98 11.94
CA LYS A 6 2.86 -6.25 12.43
C LYS A 6 2.92 -4.76 12.18
N LEU A 7 4.11 -4.20 12.12
CA LEU A 7 4.34 -2.76 12.00
C LEU A 7 5.52 -2.53 11.07
N VAL A 8 5.37 -1.60 10.16
CA VAL A 8 6.47 -1.06 9.36
C VAL A 8 6.59 0.42 9.70
N HIS A 9 7.81 0.85 9.97
CA HIS A 9 8.11 2.24 10.29
C HIS A 9 9.17 2.77 9.34
N PHE A 10 8.86 3.82 8.61
CA PHE A 10 9.82 4.52 7.76
C PHE A 10 10.40 5.72 8.53
N PRO A 11 11.71 5.98 8.42
CA PRO A 11 12.28 7.20 9.01
C PRO A 11 11.62 8.46 8.44
N GLU A 12 11.42 9.47 9.28
CA GLU A 12 10.72 10.69 8.88
C GLU A 12 11.40 11.46 7.76
N ASN A 13 12.72 11.33 7.63
CA ASN A 13 13.53 12.08 6.65
C ASN A 13 13.81 11.30 5.38
N MET A 14 13.00 10.31 5.05
CA MET A 14 13.22 9.49 3.87
C MET A 14 12.71 10.22 2.62
N VAL A 15 13.63 10.94 1.96
CA VAL A 15 13.27 11.86 0.86
C VAL A 15 13.59 11.31 -0.54
N SER A 16 14.20 10.14 -0.62
CA SER A 16 14.61 9.58 -1.93
C SER A 16 13.89 8.29 -2.30
N LEU A 17 13.06 7.74 -1.43
CA LEU A 17 12.32 6.52 -1.71
C LEU A 17 11.18 6.82 -2.68
N LYS A 18 11.21 6.20 -3.86
CA LYS A 18 10.20 6.40 -4.91
C LYS A 18 9.39 5.17 -5.25
N TYR A 19 9.86 4.00 -4.87
CA TYR A 19 9.24 2.73 -5.25
C TYR A 19 9.03 1.82 -4.06
N ILE A 20 7.86 1.17 -4.03
CA ILE A 20 7.68 -0.05 -3.26
C ILE A 20 7.69 -1.19 -4.27
N GLY A 21 8.62 -2.12 -4.11
CA GLY A 21 8.84 -3.20 -5.08
C GLY A 21 7.69 -4.19 -5.15
N ASP A 22 7.69 -4.98 -6.22
CA ASP A 22 6.70 -6.03 -6.41
C ASP A 22 6.77 -7.03 -5.26
N LYS A 23 5.61 -7.41 -4.74
CA LYS A 23 5.47 -8.41 -3.67
C LYS A 23 6.21 -8.07 -2.36
N CYS A 24 6.63 -6.82 -2.21
CA CYS A 24 7.46 -6.41 -1.07
C CYS A 24 6.83 -6.78 0.28
N PHE A 25 5.54 -6.54 0.43
CA PHE A 25 4.80 -6.84 1.66
C PHE A 25 3.64 -7.82 1.45
N ASN A 26 3.70 -8.64 0.41
CA ASN A 26 2.62 -9.57 0.15
C ASN A 26 2.52 -10.63 1.25
N ASN A 27 1.31 -11.09 1.50
CA ASN A 27 1.00 -12.12 2.49
C ASN A 27 1.41 -11.78 3.94
N ASN A 28 1.54 -10.50 4.25
CA ASN A 28 1.77 -10.06 5.62
C ASN A 28 0.42 -9.96 6.35
N PHE A 29 -0.13 -11.11 6.74
CA PHE A 29 -1.47 -11.21 7.30
C PHE A 29 -1.64 -10.49 8.63
N GLU A 30 -0.55 -10.29 9.37
CA GLU A 30 -0.56 -9.63 10.66
C GLU A 30 -0.22 -8.13 10.59
N LEU A 31 0.15 -7.63 9.43
CA LEU A 31 0.53 -6.23 9.26
C LEU A 31 -0.69 -5.34 9.44
N VAL A 32 -0.64 -4.44 10.41
CA VAL A 32 -1.72 -3.51 10.71
C VAL A 32 -1.38 -2.09 10.30
N THR A 33 -0.16 -1.66 10.57
CA THR A 33 0.20 -0.24 10.49
C THR A 33 1.50 -0.06 9.70
N ILE A 34 1.49 0.95 8.83
CA ILE A 34 2.71 1.47 8.22
C ILE A 34 2.83 2.92 8.64
N GLU A 35 3.88 3.24 9.38
CA GLU A 35 4.13 4.60 9.85
C GLU A 35 5.07 5.34 8.92
N ASN A 36 4.76 6.60 8.67
CA ASN A 36 5.62 7.51 7.88
C ASN A 36 5.86 7.02 6.46
N LEU A 37 4.82 6.47 5.82
CA LEU A 37 4.92 6.09 4.40
C LEU A 37 5.28 7.35 3.60
N PRO A 38 6.47 7.38 2.96
CA PRO A 38 6.97 8.63 2.38
C PRO A 38 6.10 9.16 1.25
N ASN A 39 5.85 10.47 1.25
CA ASN A 39 5.12 11.11 0.15
C ASN A 39 5.95 11.20 -1.15
N THR A 40 7.23 10.85 -1.10
CA THR A 40 8.08 10.75 -2.29
C THR A 40 7.80 9.52 -3.13
N ILE A 41 7.06 8.54 -2.59
CA ILE A 41 6.73 7.32 -3.32
C ILE A 41 5.82 7.67 -4.50
N GLU A 42 6.24 7.28 -5.70
CA GLU A 42 5.50 7.48 -6.94
C GLU A 42 4.93 6.18 -7.50
N TYR A 43 5.44 5.04 -7.05
CA TYR A 43 5.11 3.74 -7.61
C TYR A 43 4.97 2.68 -6.51
N ILE A 44 3.83 1.98 -6.50
CA ILE A 44 3.60 0.80 -5.66
C ILE A 44 3.50 -0.40 -6.58
N GLY A 45 4.37 -1.38 -6.37
CA GLY A 45 4.55 -2.52 -7.27
C GLY A 45 3.40 -3.52 -7.24
N ASP A 46 3.44 -4.45 -8.19
CA ASP A 46 2.44 -5.51 -8.33
C ASP A 46 2.40 -6.38 -7.08
N SER A 47 1.22 -6.66 -6.59
CA SER A 47 0.98 -7.52 -5.42
C SER A 47 1.72 -7.09 -4.15
N SER A 48 2.19 -5.85 -4.08
CA SER A 48 3.08 -5.43 -2.99
C SER A 48 2.46 -5.54 -1.61
N PHE A 49 1.15 -5.33 -1.47
CA PHE A 49 0.41 -5.47 -0.21
C PHE A 49 -0.69 -6.52 -0.31
N SER A 50 -0.62 -7.39 -1.29
CA SER A 50 -1.63 -8.42 -1.51
C SER A 50 -1.79 -9.29 -0.25
N ASN A 51 -3.03 -9.49 0.18
CA ASN A 51 -3.40 -10.29 1.35
C ASN A 51 -2.93 -9.72 2.69
N ALA A 52 -2.61 -8.45 2.76
CA ALA A 52 -2.39 -7.77 4.04
C ALA A 52 -3.77 -7.44 4.64
N SER A 53 -4.46 -8.46 5.14
CA SER A 53 -5.89 -8.40 5.45
C SER A 53 -6.23 -7.48 6.61
N LYS A 54 -5.29 -7.17 7.48
CA LYS A 54 -5.48 -6.29 8.64
C LYS A 54 -4.95 -4.88 8.42
N LEU A 55 -4.30 -4.62 7.29
CA LEU A 55 -3.64 -3.35 7.02
C LEU A 55 -4.62 -2.19 6.98
N VAL A 56 -4.28 -1.13 7.69
CA VAL A 56 -4.99 0.15 7.65
C VAL A 56 -4.01 1.22 7.15
N ILE A 57 -4.38 1.91 6.08
CA ILE A 57 -3.64 3.07 5.58
C ILE A 57 -4.66 4.19 5.41
N GLN A 58 -4.48 5.31 6.11
CA GLN A 58 -5.42 6.43 6.01
C GLN A 58 -5.26 7.19 4.71
N GLU A 59 -4.02 7.46 4.32
CA GLU A 59 -3.72 8.16 3.08
C GLU A 59 -2.59 7.48 2.34
N LEU A 60 -2.73 7.34 1.04
CA LEU A 60 -1.64 6.93 0.18
C LEU A 60 -0.71 8.12 -0.09
N PRO A 61 0.56 7.86 -0.48
CA PRO A 61 1.50 8.95 -0.75
C PRO A 61 0.94 9.97 -1.73
N LYS A 62 1.12 11.26 -1.44
CA LYS A 62 0.55 12.36 -2.24
C LYS A 62 1.01 12.37 -3.68
N ASN A 63 2.24 11.92 -3.92
CA ASN A 63 2.84 11.94 -5.25
C ASN A 63 2.71 10.62 -6.00
N LEU A 64 1.90 9.72 -5.48
CA LEU A 64 1.70 8.41 -6.08
C LEU A 64 1.07 8.54 -7.46
N LYS A 65 1.71 7.92 -8.46
CA LYS A 65 1.29 7.95 -9.86
C LYS A 65 0.82 6.62 -10.39
N TYR A 66 1.28 5.53 -9.78
CA TYR A 66 1.01 4.18 -10.25
C TYR A 66 0.87 3.20 -9.11
N ILE A 67 -0.19 2.38 -9.19
CA ILE A 67 -0.39 1.25 -8.29
C ILE A 67 -0.44 0.00 -9.17
N GLY A 68 0.42 -0.96 -8.86
CA GLY A 68 0.54 -2.18 -9.62
C GLY A 68 -0.67 -3.09 -9.51
N SER A 69 -0.73 -4.07 -10.41
CA SER A 69 -1.80 -5.06 -10.45
C SER A 69 -1.88 -5.81 -9.12
N MET A 70 -3.08 -5.97 -8.59
CA MET A 70 -3.34 -6.71 -7.34
C MET A 70 -2.60 -6.19 -6.11
N ALA A 71 -2.13 -4.94 -6.15
CA ALA A 71 -1.30 -4.39 -5.07
C ALA A 71 -1.99 -4.47 -3.70
N PHE A 72 -3.30 -4.27 -3.65
CA PHE A 72 -4.07 -4.28 -2.41
C PHE A 72 -5.19 -5.32 -2.39
N VAL A 73 -5.09 -6.35 -3.19
CA VAL A 73 -6.13 -7.39 -3.22
C VAL A 73 -6.23 -8.06 -1.83
N ASN A 74 -7.45 -8.28 -1.37
CA ASN A 74 -7.74 -8.87 -0.06
C ASN A 74 -7.23 -8.05 1.14
N CYS A 75 -7.07 -6.76 0.97
CA CYS A 75 -6.80 -5.86 2.10
C CYS A 75 -8.13 -5.42 2.70
N TYR A 76 -8.74 -6.26 3.52
CA TYR A 76 -10.11 -6.08 3.98
C TYR A 76 -10.33 -4.85 4.85
N ASN A 77 -9.31 -4.38 5.55
CA ASN A 77 -9.42 -3.23 6.43
C ASN A 77 -9.04 -1.90 5.79
N LEU A 78 -8.85 -1.89 4.47
CA LEU A 78 -8.44 -0.69 3.74
C LEU A 78 -9.67 0.14 3.32
N PHE A 79 -10.57 0.40 4.25
CA PHE A 79 -11.89 0.94 3.91
C PHE A 79 -11.99 2.46 3.96
N ALA A 80 -11.07 3.14 4.60
CA ALA A 80 -11.10 4.60 4.72
C ALA A 80 -9.89 5.27 4.07
N THR A 81 -9.20 4.56 3.17
CA THR A 81 -8.01 5.08 2.54
C THR A 81 -8.36 6.19 1.54
N VAL A 82 -7.66 7.31 1.65
CA VAL A 82 -7.81 8.44 0.73
C VAL A 82 -6.84 8.27 -0.44
N LEU A 83 -7.36 8.33 -1.66
CA LEU A 83 -6.55 8.23 -2.87
C LEU A 83 -6.02 9.61 -3.27
N PRO A 84 -4.76 9.71 -3.72
CA PRO A 84 -4.20 11.00 -4.12
C PRO A 84 -4.80 11.51 -5.44
N HIS A 85 -4.88 12.82 -5.59
CA HIS A 85 -5.46 13.46 -6.77
C HIS A 85 -4.71 13.14 -8.06
N GLY A 86 -3.39 12.93 -7.98
CA GLY A 86 -2.58 12.64 -9.15
C GLY A 86 -2.72 11.22 -9.70
N LEU A 87 -3.45 10.37 -8.98
CA LEU A 87 -3.64 8.98 -9.38
C LEU A 87 -4.81 8.92 -10.37
N THR A 88 -4.50 8.90 -11.65
CA THR A 88 -5.52 8.98 -12.71
C THR A 88 -5.88 7.63 -13.32
N TYR A 89 -5.16 6.57 -12.95
CA TYR A 89 -5.38 5.25 -13.50
C TYR A 89 -5.19 4.17 -12.44
N ILE A 90 -6.19 3.31 -12.29
CA ILE A 90 -6.15 2.18 -11.36
C ILE A 90 -6.33 0.90 -12.17
N LEU A 91 -5.35 0.00 -12.10
CA LEU A 91 -5.38 -1.27 -12.80
C LEU A 91 -6.48 -2.18 -12.23
N PRO A 92 -7.03 -3.09 -13.06
CA PRO A 92 -7.99 -4.07 -12.56
C PRO A 92 -7.43 -4.89 -11.41
N GLY A 93 -8.26 -5.15 -10.41
CA GLY A 93 -7.91 -5.99 -9.29
C GLY A 93 -7.12 -5.33 -8.18
N VAL A 94 -6.72 -4.07 -8.34
CA VAL A 94 -5.89 -3.39 -7.32
C VAL A 94 -6.57 -3.42 -5.95
N PHE A 95 -7.85 -3.08 -5.90
CA PHE A 95 -8.62 -3.02 -4.65
C PHE A 95 -9.69 -4.10 -4.53
N THR A 96 -9.51 -5.21 -5.22
CA THR A 96 -10.48 -6.31 -5.16
C THR A 96 -10.58 -6.82 -3.71
N TYR A 97 -11.81 -6.92 -3.21
CA TYR A 97 -12.12 -7.32 -1.84
C TYR A 97 -11.61 -6.36 -0.77
N CYS A 98 -11.40 -5.09 -1.11
CA CYS A 98 -11.19 -4.02 -0.14
C CYS A 98 -12.54 -3.41 0.20
N ARG A 99 -12.93 -3.43 1.48
CA ARG A 99 -14.22 -2.91 1.91
C ARG A 99 -14.25 -1.38 1.83
N GLY A 100 -15.35 -0.82 1.38
CA GLY A 100 -15.66 0.59 1.50
C GLY A 100 -14.85 1.53 0.61
N LEU A 101 -14.12 1.00 -0.34
CA LEU A 101 -13.40 1.84 -1.29
C LEU A 101 -14.21 2.13 -2.54
#